data_bba5e0a62adb07588065352f79cc4039
#
_entry.id   bba5e0a62adb07588065352f79cc4039
#
_cell.length_a   1.000
_cell.length_b   1.000
_cell.length_c   1.000
_cell.angle_alpha   90.00
_cell.angle_beta   90.00
_cell.angle_gamma   90.00
#
_symmetry.space_group_name_H-M   'P 1'
#
loop_
_entity.id
_entity.type
_entity.pdbx_description
1 polymer ?
#
loop_
_entity_poly.entity_id
_entity_poly.type
_entity_poly.pdbx_seq_one_letter_code
_entity_poly.pdbx_strand_id
1 'polypeptide(L)'
;MDKILSKDSFLLKHRIKSITTVFPATTVAATTSMITGLNPVETAMLGWDMYYKDIDKTITTFMNSEKVDEECTPLQEAIEYKHKHMITKPIIEEINEKGKDSGYSLFPFGKNSYADIEDLYNKIETLCNEDGKKYIYAYDTEPDHTMHELGTDAPEINEIVENINFKIEELSKKLKDTIIFVVADHGHKNVENIMLEDYPDIVDCLERNTSIEPRAVNFFIKENEKQKFELLFNKYFSKDFNLYTKENVINSNLFGIGKENEVFRDILGDYLAIAKTNKTLLYGGSKPLKSQHAGYTDDEIYIPLIVINTNNI
;
A
#
# COMPACT_ATOMS: atom_id res chain seq x y z
N MET A 1 10.95 -7.19 -11.09
CA MET A 1 11.61 -6.45 -12.19
C MET A 1 12.93 -7.12 -12.58
N ASP A 2 13.93 -7.30 -11.69
CA ASP A 2 15.23 -7.91 -12.01
C ASP A 2 15.17 -9.36 -12.53
N LYS A 3 14.11 -10.10 -12.23
CA LYS A 3 13.89 -11.46 -12.74
C LYS A 3 13.25 -11.47 -14.14
N ILE A 4 12.68 -10.35 -14.58
CA ILE A 4 11.88 -10.25 -15.80
C ILE A 4 12.64 -9.48 -16.88
N LEU A 5 13.09 -8.29 -16.56
CA LEU A 5 13.77 -7.40 -17.50
C LEU A 5 15.24 -7.78 -17.70
N SER A 6 15.71 -7.71 -18.93
CA SER A 6 17.14 -7.83 -19.23
C SER A 6 17.92 -6.65 -18.62
N LYS A 7 19.22 -6.86 -18.31
CA LYS A 7 20.07 -5.79 -17.76
C LYS A 7 20.19 -4.57 -18.68
N ASP A 8 19.93 -4.76 -19.95
CA ASP A 8 19.98 -3.70 -20.99
C ASP A 8 18.63 -3.01 -21.21
N SER A 9 17.58 -3.40 -20.48
CA SER A 9 16.27 -2.77 -20.57
C SER A 9 16.31 -1.31 -20.09
N PHE A 10 15.40 -0.50 -20.61
CA PHE A 10 15.39 0.94 -20.37
C PHE A 10 15.28 1.29 -18.89
N LEU A 11 14.34 0.69 -18.17
CA LEU A 11 14.15 0.96 -16.73
C LEU A 11 15.36 0.55 -15.89
N LEU A 12 15.97 -0.63 -16.18
CA LEU A 12 17.15 -1.07 -15.41
C LEU A 12 18.39 -0.21 -15.66
N LYS A 13 18.57 0.34 -16.86
CA LYS A 13 19.65 1.31 -17.15
C LYS A 13 19.49 2.64 -16.38
N HIS A 14 18.26 3.02 -16.07
CA HIS A 14 17.96 4.26 -15.36
C HIS A 14 17.74 4.07 -13.86
N ARG A 15 17.85 2.82 -13.36
CA ARG A 15 17.73 2.55 -11.93
C ARG A 15 18.93 3.10 -11.17
N ILE A 16 18.66 4.03 -10.26
CA ILE A 16 19.69 4.63 -9.40
C ILE A 16 20.07 3.69 -8.26
N LYS A 17 19.08 3.12 -7.58
CA LYS A 17 19.25 2.19 -6.45
C LYS A 17 17.93 1.51 -6.08
N SER A 18 17.99 0.56 -5.18
CA SER A 18 16.83 0.11 -4.40
C SER A 18 16.69 0.97 -3.14
N ILE A 19 15.47 1.31 -2.79
CA ILE A 19 15.09 1.99 -1.56
C ILE A 19 14.05 1.14 -0.83
N THR A 20 13.73 1.48 0.40
CA THR A 20 12.62 0.86 1.13
C THR A 20 11.36 1.69 0.99
N THR A 21 10.23 1.00 0.91
CA THR A 21 8.92 1.64 1.08
C THR A 21 8.64 1.90 2.57
N VAL A 22 7.50 2.52 2.88
CA VAL A 22 7.00 2.67 4.24
C VAL A 22 6.52 1.33 4.81
N PHE A 23 6.31 1.28 6.13
CA PHE A 23 5.63 0.14 6.76
C PHE A 23 4.20 0.54 7.18
N PRO A 24 3.21 -0.33 6.95
CA PRO A 24 3.29 -1.57 6.18
C PRO A 24 3.55 -1.31 4.69
N ALA A 25 4.16 -2.28 4.00
CA ALA A 25 4.43 -2.22 2.56
C ALA A 25 3.13 -2.49 1.78
N THR A 26 2.19 -1.54 1.84
CA THR A 26 0.84 -1.64 1.27
C THR A 26 0.43 -0.36 0.56
N THR A 27 -0.42 -0.50 -0.46
CA THR A 27 -0.91 0.61 -1.28
C THR A 27 -1.47 1.76 -0.44
N VAL A 28 -2.29 1.47 0.58
CA VAL A 28 -2.91 2.51 1.42
C VAL A 28 -1.87 3.37 2.11
N ALA A 29 -0.89 2.77 2.76
CA ALA A 29 0.14 3.50 3.49
C ALA A 29 1.11 4.21 2.53
N ALA A 30 1.60 3.51 1.51
CA ALA A 30 2.63 4.01 0.61
C ALA A 30 2.14 5.11 -0.32
N THR A 31 0.98 4.94 -0.98
CA THR A 31 0.43 5.97 -1.86
C THR A 31 0.04 7.22 -1.08
N THR A 32 -0.53 7.06 0.13
CA THR A 32 -0.82 8.21 1.01
C THR A 32 0.47 8.95 1.37
N SER A 33 1.54 8.25 1.72
CA SER A 33 2.84 8.87 2.00
C SER A 33 3.42 9.59 0.78
N MET A 34 3.32 9.01 -0.41
CA MET A 34 3.78 9.64 -1.67
C MET A 34 3.01 10.91 -2.00
N ILE A 35 1.69 10.91 -1.77
CA ILE A 35 0.82 12.06 -2.08
C ILE A 35 0.99 13.20 -1.09
N THR A 36 1.25 12.88 0.19
CA THR A 36 1.28 13.87 1.27
C THR A 36 2.69 14.27 1.72
N GLY A 37 3.69 13.42 1.46
CA GLY A 37 5.04 13.55 2.02
C GLY A 37 5.12 13.22 3.52
N LEU A 38 4.08 12.61 4.10
CA LEU A 38 3.99 12.26 5.51
C LEU A 38 4.13 10.76 5.72
N ASN A 39 4.61 10.36 6.91
CA ASN A 39 4.71 8.97 7.30
C ASN A 39 3.34 8.39 7.74
N PRO A 40 3.14 7.06 7.73
CA PRO A 40 1.90 6.44 8.18
C PRO A 40 1.48 6.81 9.61
N VAL A 41 2.44 7.02 10.54
CA VAL A 41 2.16 7.52 11.91
C VAL A 41 1.47 8.89 11.91
N GLU A 42 1.74 9.72 10.90
CA GLU A 42 1.17 11.07 10.77
C GLU A 42 -0.17 11.07 10.05
N THR A 43 -0.34 10.19 9.07
CA THR A 43 -1.55 10.09 8.27
C THR A 43 -2.61 9.19 8.90
N ALA A 44 -2.21 8.27 9.77
CA ALA A 44 -3.01 7.15 10.29
C ALA A 44 -3.59 6.23 9.20
N MET A 45 -3.06 6.29 7.96
CA MET A 45 -3.42 5.42 6.85
C MET A 45 -2.50 4.20 6.86
N LEU A 46 -2.91 3.14 7.57
CA LEU A 46 -2.00 2.04 7.93
C LEU A 46 -2.19 0.77 7.09
N GLY A 47 -3.32 0.58 6.43
CA GLY A 47 -3.57 -0.65 5.68
C GLY A 47 -4.92 -0.69 5.00
N TRP A 48 -5.17 -1.82 4.33
CA TRP A 48 -6.38 -2.04 3.55
C TRP A 48 -7.64 -2.01 4.41
N ASP A 49 -7.59 -2.67 5.58
CA ASP A 49 -8.69 -2.70 6.54
C ASP A 49 -8.29 -2.01 7.84
N MET A 50 -9.01 -1.01 8.28
CA MET A 50 -8.70 -0.27 9.49
C MET A 50 -9.88 -0.20 10.46
N TYR A 51 -9.57 -0.30 11.75
CA TYR A 51 -10.57 -0.15 12.80
C TYR A 51 -10.85 1.35 13.05
N TYR A 52 -12.11 1.74 12.92
CA TYR A 52 -12.59 3.09 13.20
C TYR A 52 -13.37 3.11 14.51
N LYS A 53 -12.73 3.61 15.55
CA LYS A 53 -13.19 3.52 16.94
C LYS A 53 -14.55 4.18 17.16
N ASP A 54 -14.79 5.39 16.61
CA ASP A 54 -16.02 6.15 16.84
C ASP A 54 -17.28 5.45 16.31
N ILE A 55 -17.11 4.58 15.32
CA ILE A 55 -18.20 3.79 14.72
C ILE A 55 -18.11 2.29 15.06
N ASP A 56 -17.10 1.89 15.83
CA ASP A 56 -16.82 0.50 16.25
C ASP A 56 -16.86 -0.54 15.11
N LYS A 57 -16.23 -0.21 13.97
CA LYS A 57 -16.20 -1.06 12.77
C LYS A 57 -14.80 -1.17 12.19
N THR A 58 -14.51 -2.33 11.58
CA THR A 58 -13.34 -2.49 10.70
C THR A 58 -13.76 -2.17 9.27
N ILE A 59 -13.12 -1.17 8.69
CA ILE A 59 -13.48 -0.56 7.41
C ILE A 59 -12.42 -0.88 6.36
N THR A 60 -12.84 -1.36 5.19
CA THR A 60 -12.01 -1.42 3.99
C THR A 60 -11.80 -0.02 3.46
N THR A 61 -10.59 0.49 3.60
CA THR A 61 -10.23 1.90 3.59
C THR A 61 -10.60 2.64 2.30
N PHE A 62 -10.31 2.05 1.14
CA PHE A 62 -10.61 2.68 -0.15
C PHE A 62 -12.08 2.60 -0.52
N MET A 63 -12.77 1.52 -0.15
CA MET A 63 -14.18 1.32 -0.43
C MET A 63 -15.08 2.06 0.56
N ASN A 64 -14.54 2.46 1.73
CA ASN A 64 -15.29 3.01 2.86
C ASN A 64 -16.44 2.11 3.32
N SER A 65 -16.32 0.81 3.12
CA SER A 65 -17.31 -0.21 3.48
C SER A 65 -16.84 -1.02 4.68
N GLU A 66 -17.75 -1.67 5.37
CA GLU A 66 -17.37 -2.60 6.43
C GLU A 66 -16.65 -3.82 5.83
N LYS A 67 -15.57 -4.28 6.47
CA LYS A 67 -14.72 -5.39 6.00
C LYS A 67 -15.49 -6.65 5.66
N VAL A 68 -16.55 -6.94 6.42
CA VAL A 68 -17.39 -8.15 6.24
C VAL A 68 -18.49 -7.97 5.18
N ASP A 69 -18.65 -6.77 4.62
CA ASP A 69 -19.63 -6.49 3.58
C ASP A 69 -19.08 -6.87 2.20
N GLU A 70 -19.54 -8.01 1.67
CA GLU A 70 -19.11 -8.52 0.35
C GLU A 70 -19.54 -7.63 -0.83
N GLU A 71 -20.58 -6.81 -0.65
CA GLU A 71 -21.06 -5.87 -1.66
C GLU A 71 -20.27 -4.57 -1.68
N CYS A 72 -19.37 -4.38 -0.72
CA CYS A 72 -18.55 -3.19 -0.57
C CYS A 72 -19.36 -1.88 -0.56
N THR A 73 -20.51 -1.88 0.13
CA THR A 73 -21.42 -0.72 0.21
C THR A 73 -20.77 0.40 1.04
N PRO A 74 -20.51 1.59 0.45
CA PRO A 74 -19.88 2.67 1.19
C PRO A 74 -20.75 3.17 2.36
N LEU A 75 -20.13 3.31 3.52
CA LEU A 75 -20.74 3.85 4.73
C LEU A 75 -20.43 5.34 4.86
N GLN A 76 -21.46 6.17 4.95
CA GLN A 76 -21.32 7.62 5.12
C GLN A 76 -20.51 7.95 6.38
N GLU A 77 -20.76 7.25 7.47
CA GLU A 77 -20.05 7.42 8.74
C GLU A 77 -18.54 7.09 8.64
N ALA A 78 -18.14 6.11 7.79
CA ALA A 78 -16.75 5.81 7.53
C ALA A 78 -16.06 6.92 6.71
N ILE A 79 -16.76 7.48 5.74
CA ILE A 79 -16.29 8.62 4.95
C ILE A 79 -16.05 9.82 5.87
N GLU A 80 -17.02 10.14 6.74
CA GLU A 80 -16.94 11.25 7.69
C GLU A 80 -15.80 11.06 8.69
N TYR A 81 -15.64 9.85 9.25
CA TYR A 81 -14.53 9.53 10.15
C TYR A 81 -13.18 9.76 9.46
N LYS A 82 -13.01 9.24 8.26
CA LYS A 82 -11.77 9.40 7.48
C LYS A 82 -11.49 10.89 7.19
N HIS A 83 -12.48 11.63 6.77
CA HIS A 83 -12.36 13.08 6.53
C HIS A 83 -11.99 13.87 7.78
N LYS A 84 -12.52 13.50 8.92
CA LYS A 84 -12.28 14.19 10.20
C LYS A 84 -10.88 13.93 10.75
N HIS A 85 -10.38 12.67 10.65
CA HIS A 85 -9.22 12.23 11.41
C HIS A 85 -7.99 11.87 10.55
N MET A 86 -8.18 11.49 9.28
CA MET A 86 -7.12 10.87 8.48
C MET A 86 -6.74 11.67 7.23
N ILE A 87 -7.58 12.59 6.77
CA ILE A 87 -7.28 13.37 5.57
C ILE A 87 -6.22 14.40 5.89
N THR A 88 -5.10 14.22 5.21
CA THR A 88 -4.01 15.17 5.17
C THR A 88 -3.98 15.84 3.80
N LYS A 89 -3.45 17.08 3.75
CA LYS A 89 -3.44 17.86 2.53
C LYS A 89 -2.43 17.28 1.54
N PRO A 90 -2.86 16.91 0.31
CA PRO A 90 -1.95 16.47 -0.74
C PRO A 90 -0.96 17.57 -1.17
N ILE A 91 0.28 17.22 -1.50
CA ILE A 91 1.30 18.14 -2.02
C ILE A 91 0.78 18.89 -3.26
N ILE A 92 0.00 18.22 -4.09
CA ILE A 92 -0.60 18.78 -5.30
C ILE A 92 -1.52 19.97 -4.97
N GLU A 93 -2.29 19.89 -3.91
CA GLU A 93 -3.13 20.99 -3.46
C GLU A 93 -2.30 22.19 -2.99
N GLU A 94 -1.21 21.94 -2.26
CA GLU A 94 -0.29 23.00 -1.85
C GLU A 94 0.38 23.70 -3.04
N ILE A 95 0.76 22.93 -4.07
CA ILE A 95 1.33 23.49 -5.31
C ILE A 95 0.30 24.38 -5.98
N ASN A 96 -0.93 23.91 -6.15
CA ASN A 96 -1.99 24.64 -6.84
C ASN A 96 -2.43 25.90 -6.08
N GLU A 97 -2.47 25.87 -4.76
CA GLU A 97 -2.81 27.04 -3.94
C GLU A 97 -1.74 28.15 -4.03
N LYS A 98 -0.47 27.79 -4.20
CA LYS A 98 0.62 28.78 -4.42
C LYS A 98 0.51 29.47 -5.77
N GLY A 99 -0.21 28.89 -6.73
CA GLY A 99 -0.60 29.49 -8.02
C GLY A 99 0.57 29.80 -8.99
N LYS A 100 1.78 29.34 -8.69
CA LYS A 100 2.96 29.54 -9.53
C LYS A 100 3.20 28.40 -10.49
N ASP A 101 3.00 27.21 -10.02
CA ASP A 101 3.20 25.94 -10.72
C ASP A 101 1.91 25.12 -10.65
N SER A 102 1.77 24.06 -11.43
CA SER A 102 0.55 23.25 -11.48
C SER A 102 0.80 21.82 -11.01
N GLY A 103 -0.08 21.30 -10.17
CA GLY A 103 -0.05 19.93 -9.68
C GLY A 103 -1.22 19.10 -10.23
N TYR A 104 -0.93 17.88 -10.68
CA TYR A 104 -1.92 16.96 -11.24
C TYR A 104 -1.78 15.58 -10.61
N SER A 105 -2.91 14.93 -10.34
CA SER A 105 -2.97 13.50 -9.98
C SER A 105 -3.77 12.74 -11.02
N LEU A 106 -3.22 11.62 -11.49
CA LEU A 106 -3.85 10.72 -12.45
C LEU A 106 -4.00 9.35 -11.80
N PHE A 107 -5.24 8.92 -11.59
CA PHE A 107 -5.61 7.63 -11.01
C PHE A 107 -6.57 6.89 -11.92
N PRO A 108 -6.78 5.57 -11.77
CA PRO A 108 -7.81 4.84 -12.51
C PRO A 108 -9.24 5.19 -12.06
N PHE A 109 -9.39 6.07 -11.06
CA PHE A 109 -10.67 6.50 -10.48
C PHE A 109 -10.64 7.98 -10.12
N GLY A 110 -11.82 8.56 -9.88
CA GLY A 110 -11.95 9.97 -9.45
C GLY A 110 -12.00 10.97 -10.61
N LYS A 111 -11.78 12.25 -10.30
CA LYS A 111 -12.03 13.37 -11.22
C LYS A 111 -11.10 13.38 -12.45
N ASN A 112 -9.85 12.99 -12.29
CA ASN A 112 -8.84 12.94 -13.36
C ASN A 112 -8.51 11.49 -13.71
N SER A 113 -9.52 10.62 -13.74
CA SER A 113 -9.32 9.21 -14.07
C SER A 113 -8.88 9.01 -15.51
N TYR A 114 -8.13 7.94 -15.72
CA TYR A 114 -7.80 7.43 -17.03
C TYR A 114 -8.56 6.13 -17.30
N ALA A 115 -8.80 5.84 -18.58
CA ALA A 115 -9.59 4.67 -18.99
C ALA A 115 -8.75 3.38 -19.01
N ASP A 116 -7.50 3.49 -19.46
CA ASP A 116 -6.53 2.42 -19.57
C ASP A 116 -5.10 2.99 -19.54
N ILE A 117 -4.12 2.11 -19.58
CA ILE A 117 -2.70 2.51 -19.53
C ILE A 117 -2.29 3.42 -20.70
N GLU A 118 -2.88 3.26 -21.86
CA GLU A 118 -2.61 4.12 -23.03
C GLU A 118 -3.13 5.54 -22.80
N ASP A 119 -4.33 5.68 -22.26
CA ASP A 119 -4.92 6.97 -21.88
C ASP A 119 -4.11 7.65 -20.77
N LEU A 120 -3.57 6.88 -19.80
CA LEU A 120 -2.67 7.42 -18.78
C LEU A 120 -1.45 8.09 -19.41
N TYR A 121 -0.74 7.39 -20.29
CA TYR A 121 0.47 7.93 -20.93
C TYR A 121 0.15 9.13 -21.84
N ASN A 122 -0.96 9.10 -22.57
CA ASN A 122 -1.43 10.22 -23.40
C ASN A 122 -1.77 11.45 -22.55
N LYS A 123 -2.38 11.28 -21.39
CA LYS A 123 -2.64 12.39 -20.45
C LYS A 123 -1.35 12.98 -19.90
N ILE A 124 -0.37 12.15 -19.52
CA ILE A 124 0.95 12.63 -19.07
C ILE A 124 1.62 13.43 -20.18
N GLU A 125 1.68 12.91 -21.41
CA GLU A 125 2.26 13.57 -22.57
C GLU A 125 1.58 14.94 -22.84
N THR A 126 0.26 14.97 -22.81
CA THR A 126 -0.54 16.18 -23.00
C THR A 126 -0.20 17.25 -21.96
N LEU A 127 -0.23 16.86 -20.67
CA LEU A 127 0.09 17.78 -19.59
C LEU A 127 1.53 18.28 -19.65
N CYS A 128 2.50 17.43 -19.99
CA CYS A 128 3.90 17.83 -20.11
C CYS A 128 4.15 18.83 -21.26
N ASN A 129 3.34 18.78 -22.31
CA ASN A 129 3.44 19.68 -23.48
C ASN A 129 2.76 21.04 -23.27
N GLU A 130 1.99 21.24 -22.20
CA GLU A 130 1.46 22.55 -21.84
C GLU A 130 2.55 23.46 -21.26
N ASP A 131 2.37 24.77 -21.31
CA ASP A 131 3.30 25.71 -20.70
C ASP A 131 3.37 25.66 -19.18
N GLY A 132 4.50 26.04 -18.60
CA GLY A 132 4.71 26.18 -17.15
C GLY A 132 5.26 24.90 -16.49
N LYS A 133 5.70 25.06 -15.23
CA LYS A 133 6.21 23.92 -14.44
C LYS A 133 5.07 23.13 -13.86
N LYS A 134 5.24 21.81 -13.88
CA LYS A 134 4.21 20.88 -13.39
C LYS A 134 4.80 19.80 -12.48
N TYR A 135 4.02 19.40 -11.52
CA TYR A 135 4.20 18.16 -10.77
C TYR A 135 3.05 17.23 -11.13
N ILE A 136 3.36 16.07 -11.68
CA ILE A 136 2.37 15.08 -12.10
C ILE A 136 2.62 13.81 -11.28
N TYR A 137 1.65 13.39 -10.46
CA TYR A 137 1.61 12.10 -9.81
C TYR A 137 0.68 11.19 -10.62
N ALA A 138 1.23 10.12 -11.17
CA ALA A 138 0.49 9.13 -11.94
C ALA A 138 0.59 7.77 -11.25
N TYR A 139 -0.51 7.09 -11.04
CA TYR A 139 -0.58 5.80 -10.36
C TYR A 139 -1.23 4.75 -11.26
N ASP A 140 -0.58 3.62 -11.41
CA ASP A 140 -1.08 2.44 -12.12
C ASP A 140 -1.24 1.29 -11.14
N THR A 141 -2.33 0.52 -11.26
CA THR A 141 -2.61 -0.64 -10.40
C THR A 141 -1.89 -1.91 -10.85
N GLU A 142 -1.28 -1.90 -12.03
CA GLU A 142 -0.52 -3.06 -12.52
C GLU A 142 0.98 -2.93 -12.21
N PRO A 143 1.65 -4.03 -11.92
CA PRO A 143 1.23 -5.45 -11.96
C PRO A 143 0.60 -5.97 -10.65
N ASP A 144 0.34 -5.14 -9.63
CA ASP A 144 -0.14 -5.54 -8.31
C ASP A 144 -1.45 -6.35 -8.41
N HIS A 145 -2.45 -5.81 -9.13
CA HIS A 145 -3.74 -6.45 -9.30
C HIS A 145 -3.62 -7.86 -9.91
N THR A 146 -2.89 -7.99 -11.02
CA THR A 146 -2.66 -9.28 -11.66
C THR A 146 -1.83 -10.23 -10.80
N MET A 147 -0.84 -9.73 -10.04
CA MET A 147 -0.06 -10.55 -9.11
C MET A 147 -0.91 -11.14 -7.98
N HIS A 148 -1.87 -10.41 -7.46
CA HIS A 148 -2.80 -10.95 -6.45
C HIS A 148 -3.56 -12.17 -6.95
N GLU A 149 -3.99 -12.16 -8.21
CA GLU A 149 -4.80 -13.22 -8.80
C GLU A 149 -3.98 -14.41 -9.30
N LEU A 150 -2.85 -14.14 -9.97
CA LEU A 150 -2.07 -15.16 -10.68
C LEU A 150 -0.77 -15.56 -9.97
N GLY A 151 -0.27 -14.72 -9.05
CA GLY A 151 1.03 -14.88 -8.42
C GLY A 151 2.16 -14.14 -9.16
N THR A 152 3.29 -13.93 -8.49
CA THR A 152 4.41 -13.12 -9.00
C THR A 152 5.18 -13.76 -10.16
N ASP A 153 5.02 -15.07 -10.37
CA ASP A 153 5.77 -15.85 -11.36
C ASP A 153 4.92 -16.16 -12.62
N ALA A 154 3.70 -15.62 -12.72
CA ALA A 154 2.81 -15.80 -13.86
C ALA A 154 3.40 -15.15 -15.13
N PRO A 155 3.27 -15.78 -16.31
CA PRO A 155 3.77 -15.22 -17.57
C PRO A 155 3.21 -13.83 -17.89
N GLU A 156 1.96 -13.58 -17.53
CA GLU A 156 1.25 -12.31 -17.71
C GLU A 156 1.96 -11.16 -17.02
N ILE A 157 2.60 -11.44 -15.88
CA ILE A 157 3.39 -10.42 -15.15
C ILE A 157 4.62 -9.99 -15.96
N ASN A 158 5.23 -10.92 -16.69
CA ASN A 158 6.36 -10.58 -17.56
C ASN A 158 5.92 -9.63 -18.67
N GLU A 159 4.79 -9.93 -19.32
CA GLU A 159 4.22 -9.11 -20.40
C GLU A 159 3.86 -7.70 -19.89
N ILE A 160 3.25 -7.59 -18.70
CA ILE A 160 2.91 -6.30 -18.09
C ILE A 160 4.17 -5.49 -17.81
N VAL A 161 5.18 -6.07 -17.16
CA VAL A 161 6.41 -5.36 -16.79
C VAL A 161 7.22 -4.97 -18.03
N GLU A 162 7.28 -5.81 -19.06
CA GLU A 162 7.91 -5.48 -20.34
C GLU A 162 7.17 -4.34 -21.05
N ASN A 163 5.83 -4.35 -21.03
CA ASN A 163 5.02 -3.29 -21.59
C ASN A 163 5.23 -1.95 -20.85
N ILE A 164 5.26 -1.96 -19.52
CA ILE A 164 5.58 -0.77 -18.71
C ILE A 164 6.96 -0.22 -19.10
N ASN A 165 7.96 -1.10 -19.20
CA ASN A 165 9.32 -0.70 -19.62
C ASN A 165 9.30 -0.03 -21.00
N PHE A 166 8.62 -0.63 -21.98
CA PHE A 166 8.50 -0.10 -23.34
C PHE A 166 7.77 1.24 -23.36
N LYS A 167 6.63 1.34 -22.70
CA LYS A 167 5.79 2.55 -22.68
C LYS A 167 6.50 3.74 -22.03
N ILE A 168 7.21 3.52 -20.93
CA ILE A 168 7.98 4.59 -20.28
C ILE A 168 9.13 5.04 -21.17
N GLU A 169 9.80 4.12 -21.88
CA GLU A 169 10.82 4.47 -22.85
C GLU A 169 10.26 5.35 -23.98
N GLU A 170 9.14 4.95 -24.59
CA GLU A 170 8.48 5.71 -25.64
C GLU A 170 8.00 7.09 -25.18
N LEU A 171 7.40 7.17 -23.99
CA LEU A 171 7.01 8.44 -23.39
C LEU A 171 8.22 9.35 -23.17
N SER A 172 9.30 8.80 -22.63
CA SER A 172 10.53 9.56 -22.32
C SER A 172 11.15 10.22 -23.57
N LYS A 173 11.06 9.55 -24.74
CA LYS A 173 11.55 10.08 -26.01
C LYS A 173 10.71 11.25 -26.55
N LYS A 174 9.45 11.35 -26.15
CA LYS A 174 8.51 12.39 -26.59
C LYS A 174 8.56 13.63 -25.69
N LEU A 175 8.96 13.48 -24.44
CA LEU A 175 8.99 14.57 -23.47
C LEU A 175 10.29 15.36 -23.52
N LYS A 176 10.21 16.65 -23.17
CA LYS A 176 11.36 17.55 -23.04
C LYS A 176 11.34 18.22 -21.67
N ASP A 177 12.52 18.60 -21.18
CA ASP A 177 12.68 19.30 -19.90
C ASP A 177 11.94 18.65 -18.73
N THR A 178 11.89 17.31 -18.75
CA THR A 178 11.12 16.52 -17.80
C THR A 178 12.04 15.56 -17.04
N ILE A 179 11.79 15.42 -15.72
CA ILE A 179 12.39 14.37 -14.90
C ILE A 179 11.28 13.42 -14.51
N ILE A 180 11.44 12.14 -14.84
CA ILE A 180 10.50 11.08 -14.50
C ILE A 180 11.10 10.26 -13.37
N PHE A 181 10.35 10.13 -12.27
CA PHE A 181 10.61 9.16 -11.20
C PHE A 181 9.67 7.98 -11.39
N VAL A 182 10.23 6.77 -11.50
CA VAL A 182 9.43 5.54 -11.49
C VAL A 182 9.76 4.78 -10.21
N VAL A 183 8.75 4.57 -9.40
CA VAL A 183 8.84 3.86 -8.12
C VAL A 183 7.63 2.94 -7.98
N ALA A 184 7.80 1.80 -7.32
CA ALA A 184 6.68 1.03 -6.82
C ALA A 184 6.27 1.54 -5.44
N ASP A 185 5.04 1.35 -5.05
CA ASP A 185 4.56 1.60 -3.69
C ASP A 185 5.02 0.50 -2.73
N HIS A 186 5.07 -0.74 -3.17
CA HIS A 186 5.62 -1.91 -2.45
C HIS A 186 6.06 -3.01 -3.42
N GLY A 187 6.65 -4.07 -2.89
CA GLY A 187 6.88 -5.30 -3.61
C GLY A 187 5.80 -6.34 -3.32
N HIS A 188 6.00 -7.57 -3.81
CA HIS A 188 5.01 -8.65 -3.74
C HIS A 188 5.67 -10.01 -3.45
N LYS A 189 4.90 -10.92 -2.82
CA LYS A 189 5.36 -12.27 -2.50
C LYS A 189 4.25 -13.30 -2.71
N ASN A 190 4.58 -14.41 -3.40
CA ASN A 190 3.68 -15.57 -3.45
C ASN A 190 3.46 -16.11 -2.05
N VAL A 191 2.19 -16.40 -1.70
CA VAL A 191 1.81 -16.73 -0.33
C VAL A 191 1.05 -18.05 -0.20
N GLU A 192 1.09 -18.57 1.02
CA GLU A 192 0.23 -19.63 1.49
C GLU A 192 -0.72 -19.06 2.55
N ASN A 193 -2.01 -19.20 2.28
CA ASN A 193 -3.05 -18.59 3.10
C ASN A 193 -3.40 -19.50 4.28
N ILE A 194 -3.44 -18.93 5.48
CA ILE A 194 -3.90 -19.57 6.73
C ILE A 194 -5.21 -18.88 7.14
N MET A 195 -6.28 -19.65 7.26
CA MET A 195 -7.56 -19.16 7.74
C MET A 195 -7.58 -19.24 9.27
N LEU A 196 -7.80 -18.11 9.96
CA LEU A 196 -7.86 -18.12 11.43
C LEU A 196 -9.07 -18.89 11.97
N GLU A 197 -10.11 -19.05 11.17
CA GLU A 197 -11.28 -19.88 11.48
C GLU A 197 -10.91 -21.35 11.72
N ASP A 198 -9.78 -21.83 11.18
CA ASP A 198 -9.25 -23.18 11.46
C ASP A 198 -8.59 -23.29 12.85
N TYR A 199 -8.48 -22.17 13.57
CA TYR A 199 -7.90 -22.06 14.92
C TYR A 199 -8.90 -21.43 15.90
N PRO A 200 -9.99 -22.14 16.24
CA PRO A 200 -11.07 -21.59 17.04
C PRO A 200 -10.62 -21.09 18.42
N ASP A 201 -9.58 -21.67 19.00
CA ASP A 201 -9.00 -21.23 20.27
C ASP A 201 -8.30 -19.85 20.17
N ILE A 202 -7.79 -19.48 18.99
CA ILE A 202 -7.31 -18.11 18.68
C ILE A 202 -8.50 -17.17 18.48
N VAL A 203 -9.49 -17.59 17.68
CA VAL A 203 -10.68 -16.78 17.38
C VAL A 203 -11.44 -16.43 18.65
N ASP A 204 -11.55 -17.36 19.58
CA ASP A 204 -12.20 -17.15 20.89
C ASP A 204 -11.54 -16.04 21.72
N CYS A 205 -10.25 -15.75 21.49
CA CYS A 205 -9.54 -14.67 22.17
C CYS A 205 -9.85 -13.30 21.58
N LEU A 206 -10.35 -13.22 20.33
CA LEU A 206 -10.57 -11.96 19.61
C LEU A 206 -11.74 -11.19 20.22
N GLU A 207 -11.56 -9.90 20.42
CA GLU A 207 -12.62 -8.98 20.79
C GLU A 207 -13.43 -8.53 19.56
N ARG A 208 -12.75 -8.36 18.44
CA ARG A 208 -13.33 -7.93 17.15
C ARG A 208 -12.52 -8.45 15.97
N ASN A 209 -12.91 -8.09 14.76
CA ASN A 209 -12.23 -8.47 13.54
C ASN A 209 -10.78 -7.97 13.51
N THR A 210 -9.91 -8.69 12.80
CA THR A 210 -8.54 -8.26 12.52
C THR A 210 -8.52 -7.10 11.53
N SER A 211 -7.44 -6.32 11.55
CA SER A 211 -7.28 -5.16 10.68
C SER A 211 -5.85 -5.02 10.17
N ILE A 212 -5.59 -3.96 9.42
CA ILE A 212 -4.40 -3.59 8.69
C ILE A 212 -4.24 -4.48 7.46
N GLU A 213 -3.50 -5.59 7.53
CA GLU A 213 -3.23 -6.41 6.35
C GLU A 213 -3.04 -7.90 6.73
N PRO A 214 -3.27 -8.83 5.80
CA PRO A 214 -3.07 -10.27 6.08
C PRO A 214 -1.62 -10.68 6.41
N ARG A 215 -0.64 -9.81 6.14
CA ARG A 215 0.78 -10.03 6.43
C ARG A 215 1.34 -9.06 7.47
N ALA A 216 0.53 -8.10 7.89
CA ALA A 216 0.73 -7.21 9.04
C ALA A 216 -0.58 -7.15 9.83
N VAL A 217 -0.88 -8.24 10.53
CA VAL A 217 -2.20 -8.47 11.12
C VAL A 217 -2.30 -7.82 12.49
N ASN A 218 -3.24 -6.92 12.62
CA ASN A 218 -3.53 -6.19 13.84
C ASN A 218 -4.66 -6.87 14.61
N PHE A 219 -4.39 -7.24 15.85
CA PHE A 219 -5.28 -8.02 16.71
C PHE A 219 -5.81 -7.21 17.89
N PHE A 220 -7.11 -7.27 18.09
CA PHE A 220 -7.80 -6.76 19.27
C PHE A 220 -8.22 -7.95 20.12
N ILE A 221 -7.70 -8.06 21.33
CA ILE A 221 -7.83 -9.23 22.18
C ILE A 221 -8.63 -8.90 23.44
N LYS A 222 -9.58 -9.76 23.78
CA LYS A 222 -10.32 -9.67 25.04
C LYS A 222 -9.35 -9.57 26.21
N GLU A 223 -9.58 -8.64 27.14
CA GLU A 223 -8.65 -8.31 28.22
C GLU A 223 -8.19 -9.54 29.01
N ASN A 224 -9.11 -10.45 29.30
CA ASN A 224 -8.82 -11.67 30.08
C ASN A 224 -8.14 -12.78 29.25
N GLU A 225 -8.03 -12.64 27.94
CA GLU A 225 -7.52 -13.66 27.03
C GLU A 225 -6.10 -13.35 26.50
N LYS A 226 -5.49 -12.22 26.85
CA LYS A 226 -4.19 -11.77 26.31
C LYS A 226 -3.08 -12.79 26.50
N GLN A 227 -2.93 -13.33 27.72
CA GLN A 227 -1.90 -14.34 28.00
C GLN A 227 -2.14 -15.65 27.24
N LYS A 228 -3.40 -16.08 27.14
CA LYS A 228 -3.79 -17.26 26.38
C LYS A 228 -3.50 -17.06 24.90
N PHE A 229 -3.86 -15.89 24.35
CA PHE A 229 -3.57 -15.53 22.96
C PHE A 229 -2.08 -15.61 22.65
N GLU A 230 -1.21 -15.00 23.47
CA GLU A 230 0.25 -15.05 23.27
C GLU A 230 0.79 -16.49 23.22
N LEU A 231 0.33 -17.35 24.16
CA LEU A 231 0.74 -18.75 24.19
C LEU A 231 0.29 -19.51 22.92
N LEU A 232 -0.95 -19.33 22.52
CA LEU A 232 -1.52 -19.98 21.33
C LEU A 232 -0.89 -19.44 20.05
N PHE A 233 -0.72 -18.12 19.92
CA PHE A 233 -0.06 -17.51 18.79
C PHE A 233 1.36 -18.03 18.62
N ASN A 234 2.13 -18.07 19.70
CA ASN A 234 3.48 -18.60 19.68
C ASN A 234 3.52 -20.10 19.31
N LYS A 235 2.56 -20.88 19.78
CA LYS A 235 2.44 -22.29 19.44
C LYS A 235 2.19 -22.52 17.94
N TYR A 236 1.29 -21.74 17.34
CA TYR A 236 0.83 -21.98 15.98
C TYR A 236 1.62 -21.20 14.93
N PHE A 237 1.99 -19.94 15.21
CA PHE A 237 2.42 -19.00 14.18
C PHE A 237 3.82 -18.41 14.37
N SER A 238 4.51 -18.69 15.48
CA SER A 238 5.84 -18.07 15.76
C SER A 238 6.93 -18.41 14.75
N LYS A 239 6.77 -19.48 13.96
CA LYS A 239 7.69 -19.80 12.85
C LYS A 239 7.57 -18.82 11.69
N ASP A 240 6.35 -18.31 11.45
CA ASP A 240 5.98 -17.56 10.26
C ASP A 240 5.75 -16.07 10.53
N PHE A 241 5.47 -15.70 11.77
CA PHE A 241 5.19 -14.33 12.18
C PHE A 241 5.98 -13.94 13.44
N ASN A 242 6.37 -12.67 13.50
CA ASN A 242 6.78 -12.02 14.74
C ASN A 242 5.56 -11.32 15.34
N LEU A 243 5.31 -11.53 16.62
CA LEU A 243 4.25 -10.87 17.38
C LEU A 243 4.83 -9.73 18.21
N TYR A 244 4.30 -8.53 18.03
CA TYR A 244 4.68 -7.33 18.76
C TYR A 244 3.51 -6.81 19.55
N THR A 245 3.75 -6.39 20.79
CA THR A 245 2.74 -5.64 21.55
C THR A 245 2.57 -4.24 20.97
N LYS A 246 1.42 -3.62 21.20
CA LYS A 246 1.14 -2.23 20.80
C LYS A 246 2.25 -1.26 21.24
N GLU A 247 2.73 -1.39 22.47
CA GLU A 247 3.82 -0.58 22.99
C GLU A 247 5.12 -0.75 22.21
N ASN A 248 5.48 -2.00 21.89
CA ASN A 248 6.68 -2.28 21.10
C ASN A 248 6.58 -1.68 19.69
N VAL A 249 5.40 -1.76 19.07
CA VAL A 249 5.14 -1.16 17.77
C VAL A 249 5.33 0.37 17.81
N ILE A 250 4.73 1.04 18.78
CA ILE A 250 4.83 2.50 18.95
C ILE A 250 6.28 2.92 19.21
N ASN A 251 6.95 2.25 20.15
CA ASN A 251 8.31 2.62 20.56
C ASN A 251 9.38 2.32 19.49
N SER A 252 9.10 1.42 18.55
CA SER A 252 10.03 1.09 17.46
C SER A 252 10.02 2.08 16.30
N ASN A 253 9.10 3.04 16.28
CA ASN A 253 8.84 3.93 15.15
C ASN A 253 8.58 3.17 13.82
N LEU A 254 7.97 2.00 13.90
CA LEU A 254 7.78 1.13 12.76
C LEU A 254 6.96 1.82 11.64
N PHE A 255 5.99 2.64 12.01
CA PHE A 255 5.16 3.41 11.09
C PHE A 255 5.77 4.77 10.70
N GLY A 256 7.08 4.92 10.87
CA GLY A 256 7.82 6.15 10.58
C GLY A 256 7.89 7.11 11.78
N ILE A 257 8.53 8.26 11.55
CA ILE A 257 8.71 9.33 12.53
C ILE A 257 7.91 10.56 12.10
N GLY A 258 7.47 11.37 13.02
CA GLY A 258 6.73 12.60 12.75
C GLY A 258 5.74 12.90 13.87
N LYS A 259 4.82 13.82 13.59
CA LYS A 259 3.75 14.15 14.53
C LYS A 259 2.70 13.02 14.51
N GLU A 260 2.61 12.29 15.62
CA GLU A 260 1.61 11.22 15.74
C GLU A 260 0.18 11.77 15.50
N ASN A 261 -0.55 11.10 14.61
CA ASN A 261 -1.96 11.40 14.35
C ASN A 261 -2.81 11.06 15.59
N GLU A 262 -3.85 11.83 15.84
CA GLU A 262 -4.70 11.69 17.03
C GLU A 262 -5.38 10.33 17.17
N VAL A 263 -5.70 9.66 16.05
CA VAL A 263 -6.37 8.34 16.05
C VAL A 263 -5.40 7.18 15.85
N PHE A 264 -4.11 7.43 15.63
CA PHE A 264 -3.12 6.39 15.34
C PHE A 264 -3.14 5.26 16.40
N ARG A 265 -3.16 5.64 17.69
CA ARG A 265 -3.20 4.66 18.77
C ARG A 265 -4.53 3.91 18.88
N ASP A 266 -5.63 4.52 18.46
CA ASP A 266 -6.94 3.89 18.49
C ASP A 266 -7.12 2.85 17.37
N ILE A 267 -6.42 3.04 16.23
CA ILE A 267 -6.39 2.08 15.13
C ILE A 267 -5.60 0.82 15.50
N LEU A 268 -4.53 0.97 16.29
CA LEU A 268 -3.71 -0.17 16.72
C LEU A 268 -4.43 -0.98 17.79
N GLY A 269 -4.48 -2.29 17.57
CA GLY A 269 -4.95 -3.29 18.54
C GLY A 269 -3.92 -3.58 19.63
N ASP A 270 -4.13 -4.66 20.36
CA ASP A 270 -3.22 -5.10 21.43
C ASP A 270 -1.91 -5.67 20.87
N TYR A 271 -1.97 -6.32 19.70
CA TYR A 271 -0.83 -6.96 19.06
C TYR A 271 -0.82 -6.71 17.55
N LEU A 272 0.39 -6.63 17.01
CA LEU A 272 0.67 -6.63 15.58
C LEU A 272 1.54 -7.85 15.23
N ALA A 273 1.01 -8.73 14.38
CA ALA A 273 1.76 -9.87 13.85
C ALA A 273 2.30 -9.55 12.46
N ILE A 274 3.62 -9.60 12.30
CA ILE A 274 4.30 -9.28 11.03
C ILE A 274 4.89 -10.54 10.43
N ALA A 275 4.51 -10.83 9.18
CA ALA A 275 4.98 -11.98 8.45
C ALA A 275 6.49 -11.90 8.14
N LYS A 276 7.21 -12.99 8.40
CA LYS A 276 8.63 -13.18 8.08
C LYS A 276 8.88 -14.31 7.08
N THR A 277 7.84 -15.03 6.70
CA THR A 277 7.86 -16.08 5.66
C THR A 277 6.84 -15.75 4.57
N ASN A 278 6.40 -16.75 3.81
CA ASN A 278 5.38 -16.60 2.77
C ASN A 278 3.94 -16.86 3.27
N LYS A 279 3.68 -16.80 4.58
CA LYS A 279 2.34 -17.03 5.13
C LYS A 279 1.52 -15.75 5.27
N THR A 280 0.19 -15.88 5.15
CA THR A 280 -0.80 -14.86 5.50
C THR A 280 -1.71 -15.39 6.60
N LEU A 281 -2.28 -14.51 7.41
CA LEU A 281 -3.38 -14.83 8.32
C LEU A 281 -4.64 -14.09 7.84
N LEU A 282 -5.65 -14.85 7.45
CA LEU A 282 -6.91 -14.33 6.93
C LEU A 282 -8.01 -14.52 7.98
N TYR A 283 -8.87 -13.52 8.16
CA TYR A 283 -10.02 -13.58 9.06
C TYR A 283 -11.11 -12.59 8.68
N GLY A 284 -12.37 -13.00 8.87
CA GLY A 284 -13.52 -12.13 8.86
C GLY A 284 -13.67 -11.30 7.59
N GLY A 285 -13.88 -11.92 6.44
CA GLY A 285 -14.07 -11.27 5.14
C GLY A 285 -12.83 -11.21 4.26
N SER A 286 -11.62 -11.48 4.78
CA SER A 286 -10.42 -11.55 3.96
C SER A 286 -10.45 -12.75 3.01
N LYS A 287 -10.08 -12.54 1.74
CA LYS A 287 -10.09 -13.60 0.70
C LYS A 287 -8.69 -14.13 0.42
N PRO A 288 -8.53 -15.45 0.17
CA PRO A 288 -7.27 -16.02 -0.26
C PRO A 288 -6.82 -15.47 -1.62
N LEU A 289 -5.56 -15.06 -1.71
CA LEU A 289 -4.92 -14.60 -2.94
C LEU A 289 -3.67 -15.44 -3.23
N LYS A 290 -3.15 -15.36 -4.46
CA LYS A 290 -1.94 -16.09 -4.87
C LYS A 290 -0.67 -15.43 -4.37
N SER A 291 -0.66 -14.11 -4.36
CA SER A 291 0.42 -13.33 -3.78
C SER A 291 -0.12 -12.15 -2.97
N GLN A 292 0.69 -11.64 -2.08
CA GLN A 292 0.36 -10.59 -1.13
C GLN A 292 1.60 -9.74 -0.81
N HIS A 293 1.37 -8.66 -0.12
CA HIS A 293 2.34 -7.67 0.34
C HIS A 293 2.07 -7.30 1.81
N ALA A 294 2.66 -6.22 2.31
CA ALA A 294 2.50 -5.66 3.65
C ALA A 294 3.29 -6.34 4.78
N GLY A 295 3.98 -7.46 4.53
CA GLY A 295 4.92 -8.02 5.48
C GLY A 295 6.24 -7.23 5.55
N TYR A 296 7.26 -7.85 6.13
CA TYR A 296 8.56 -7.21 6.31
C TYR A 296 9.69 -8.03 5.67
N THR A 297 9.40 -8.75 4.56
CA THR A 297 10.42 -9.46 3.81
C THR A 297 11.03 -8.57 2.72
N ASP A 298 12.25 -8.90 2.31
CA ASP A 298 12.97 -8.13 1.28
C ASP A 298 12.16 -7.98 -0.02
N ASP A 299 11.42 -9.02 -0.40
CA ASP A 299 10.57 -9.01 -1.60
C ASP A 299 9.42 -7.99 -1.52
N GLU A 300 9.04 -7.56 -0.32
CA GLU A 300 7.93 -6.64 -0.07
C GLU A 300 8.39 -5.20 0.16
N ILE A 301 9.51 -5.02 0.89
CA ILE A 301 9.94 -3.68 1.34
C ILE A 301 10.89 -2.98 0.37
N TYR A 302 11.69 -3.74 -0.42
CA TYR A 302 12.62 -3.12 -1.37
C TYR A 302 11.95 -2.82 -2.69
N ILE A 303 11.98 -1.54 -3.07
CA ILE A 303 11.40 -1.01 -4.30
C ILE A 303 12.47 -0.30 -5.14
N PRO A 304 12.33 -0.26 -6.48
CA PRO A 304 13.27 0.44 -7.33
C PRO A 304 13.07 1.96 -7.27
N LEU A 305 14.17 2.71 -7.23
CA LEU A 305 14.18 4.13 -7.57
C LEU A 305 14.80 4.29 -8.95
N ILE A 306 14.00 4.62 -9.92
CA ILE A 306 14.38 4.86 -11.31
C ILE A 306 14.22 6.34 -11.61
N VAL A 307 15.23 6.97 -12.21
CA VAL A 307 15.20 8.40 -12.53
C VAL A 307 15.63 8.60 -13.97
N ILE A 308 14.77 9.21 -14.77
CA ILE A 308 14.95 9.44 -16.18
C ILE A 308 14.94 10.96 -16.43
N ASN A 309 16.04 11.49 -16.96
CA ASN A 309 16.10 12.87 -17.44
C ASN A 309 15.92 12.85 -18.95
N THR A 310 14.80 13.36 -19.44
CA THR A 310 14.45 13.31 -20.87
C THR A 310 15.37 14.10 -21.78
N ASN A 311 16.17 15.03 -21.25
CA ASN A 311 17.18 15.77 -22.02
C ASN A 311 18.45 14.94 -22.28
N ASN A 312 18.58 13.75 -21.69
CA ASN A 312 19.77 12.89 -21.81
C ASN A 312 19.47 11.55 -22.53
N ILE A 313 18.33 11.44 -23.20
CA ILE A 313 17.89 10.24 -23.94
C ILE A 313 18.21 10.39 -25.43
#